data_f85e89d14bcde04aaa3e2fa94bb1e369
#
_entry.id   f85e89d14bcde04aaa3e2fa94bb1e369
#
_cell.length_a   1.000
_cell.length_b   1.000
_cell.length_c   1.000
_cell.angle_alpha   90.00
_cell.angle_beta   90.00
_cell.angle_gamma   90.00
#
_symmetry.space_group_name_H-M   'P 1'
#
loop_
_entity.id
_entity.type
_entity.pdbx_description
1 polymer ?
#
loop_
_entity_poly.entity_id
_entity_poly.type
_entity_poly.pdbx_seq_one_letter_code
_entity_poly.pdbx_strand_id
1 'polypeptide(L)'
;LAPELPREARLEDPAAEPLLQPTKGVHVVVDRERINHRGAIIFISPIDGRILFILPWGNLSYIGTTDTDTREPPESATVSEEDVVYLLRSANACFPNARLGVDDVRASWVGLRPLLAAGGPASRRSREHAIVQGPGGMITVAGGKLTTYRYMASEAVDRAMRELRFRDGRPRSAEARTDEEPLPGGEAADLATFRERGLEIGMSPE
;
A
#
# COMPACT_ATOMS: atom_id res chain seq x y z
N LEU A 1 1.38 -7.37 -10.21
CA LEU A 1 0.58 -8.52 -9.71
C LEU A 1 -0.93 -8.28 -9.81
N ALA A 2 -1.42 -7.04 -9.77
CA ALA A 2 -2.86 -6.76 -9.79
C ALA A 2 -3.60 -7.01 -11.12
N PRO A 3 -3.01 -6.88 -12.33
CA PRO A 3 -3.76 -7.09 -13.57
C PRO A 3 -3.95 -8.56 -13.96
N GLU A 4 -3.20 -9.50 -13.40
CA GLU A 4 -3.29 -10.91 -13.78
C GLU A 4 -4.40 -11.67 -13.05
N LEU A 5 -4.77 -11.25 -11.84
CA LEU A 5 -5.89 -11.85 -11.10
C LEU A 5 -7.21 -11.88 -11.88
N PRO A 6 -7.61 -10.82 -12.63
CA PRO A 6 -8.78 -10.88 -13.48
C PRO A 6 -8.68 -11.91 -14.61
N ARG A 7 -7.46 -12.21 -15.08
CA ARG A 7 -7.25 -13.18 -16.15
C ARG A 7 -7.50 -14.60 -15.67
N GLU A 8 -6.96 -14.98 -14.51
CA GLU A 8 -7.17 -16.30 -13.92
C GLU A 8 -8.62 -16.51 -13.51
N ALA A 9 -9.26 -15.51 -12.90
CA ALA A 9 -10.67 -15.56 -12.59
C ALA A 9 -11.54 -15.71 -13.86
N ARG A 10 -11.15 -15.12 -14.99
CA ARG A 10 -11.81 -15.28 -16.28
C ARG A 10 -11.57 -16.64 -16.94
N LEU A 11 -10.53 -17.38 -16.55
CA LEU A 11 -10.36 -18.76 -16.98
C LEU A 11 -11.38 -19.70 -16.34
N GLU A 12 -11.79 -19.39 -15.11
CA GLU A 12 -12.86 -20.12 -14.43
C GLU A 12 -14.26 -19.63 -14.83
N ASP A 13 -14.42 -18.31 -14.96
CA ASP A 13 -15.68 -17.65 -15.32
C ASP A 13 -15.43 -16.51 -16.30
N PRO A 14 -15.63 -16.73 -17.61
CA PRO A 14 -15.46 -15.70 -18.64
C PRO A 14 -16.36 -14.47 -18.46
N ALA A 15 -17.45 -14.58 -17.70
CA ALA A 15 -18.38 -13.50 -17.40
C ALA A 15 -18.03 -12.75 -16.09
N ALA A 16 -16.96 -13.16 -15.38
CA ALA A 16 -16.57 -12.53 -14.12
C ALA A 16 -16.24 -11.04 -14.33
N GLU A 17 -16.87 -10.20 -13.54
CA GLU A 17 -16.58 -8.78 -13.49
C GLU A 17 -15.23 -8.51 -12.80
N PRO A 18 -14.50 -7.44 -13.17
CA PRO A 18 -13.27 -7.07 -12.52
C PRO A 18 -13.46 -6.81 -11.02
N LEU A 19 -12.73 -7.52 -10.18
CA LEU A 19 -12.76 -7.34 -8.72
C LEU A 19 -12.09 -6.04 -8.28
N LEU A 20 -11.19 -5.48 -9.09
CA LEU A 20 -10.38 -4.32 -8.75
C LEU A 20 -10.69 -3.13 -9.66
N GLN A 21 -10.70 -1.97 -9.04
CA GLN A 21 -10.67 -0.66 -9.71
C GLN A 21 -9.49 0.13 -9.13
N PRO A 22 -8.32 0.09 -9.79
CA PRO A 22 -7.11 0.70 -9.27
C PRO A 22 -7.21 2.22 -9.16
N THR A 23 -6.46 2.78 -8.19
CA THR A 23 -6.19 4.21 -8.13
C THR A 23 -4.69 4.46 -8.14
N LYS A 24 -4.30 5.53 -8.85
CA LYS A 24 -2.92 5.99 -8.93
C LYS A 24 -2.60 6.87 -7.73
N GLY A 25 -1.48 6.58 -7.06
CA GLY A 25 -0.93 7.40 -5.99
C GLY A 25 0.48 7.84 -6.30
N VAL A 26 0.72 9.15 -6.29
CA VAL A 26 2.01 9.75 -6.59
C VAL A 26 2.58 10.40 -5.34
N HIS A 27 3.90 10.32 -5.19
CA HIS A 27 4.66 11.07 -4.21
C HIS A 27 5.75 11.88 -4.91
N VAL A 28 6.06 13.04 -4.35
CA VAL A 28 7.22 13.86 -4.74
C VAL A 28 8.17 14.00 -3.57
N VAL A 29 9.46 14.12 -3.88
CA VAL A 29 10.54 14.28 -2.92
C VAL A 29 11.16 15.65 -3.10
N VAL A 30 11.34 16.36 -1.99
CA VAL A 30 12.01 17.67 -1.94
C VAL A 30 13.04 17.69 -0.83
N ASP A 31 13.95 18.66 -0.83
CA ASP A 31 14.89 18.86 0.27
C ASP A 31 14.12 19.24 1.55
N ARG A 32 14.44 18.57 2.67
CA ARG A 32 13.72 18.75 3.95
C ARG A 32 13.80 20.18 4.48
N GLU A 33 14.91 20.86 4.24
CA GLU A 33 15.10 22.24 4.67
C GLU A 33 14.11 23.22 4.06
N ARG A 34 13.54 22.92 2.87
CA ARG A 34 12.52 23.75 2.21
C ARG A 34 11.24 23.85 3.03
N ILE A 35 10.87 22.79 3.72
CA ILE A 35 9.67 22.75 4.59
C ILE A 35 10.06 22.97 6.05
N ASN A 36 11.28 22.58 6.42
CA ASN A 36 11.88 22.74 7.75
C ASN A 36 11.05 22.08 8.88
N HIS A 37 10.71 20.82 8.68
CA HIS A 37 9.98 20.03 9.68
C HIS A 37 10.87 18.98 10.37
N ARG A 38 10.51 18.62 11.62
CA ARG A 38 11.27 17.66 12.42
C ARG A 38 10.65 16.26 12.44
N GLY A 39 9.38 16.14 12.19
CA GLY A 39 8.62 14.88 12.25
C GLY A 39 7.61 14.76 11.13
N ALA A 40 6.88 13.67 11.13
CA ALA A 40 5.79 13.45 10.19
C ALA A 40 4.69 14.51 10.36
N ILE A 41 4.20 15.02 9.25
CA ILE A 41 3.09 15.98 9.21
C ILE A 41 1.93 15.33 8.46
N ILE A 42 0.75 15.43 9.04
CA ILE A 42 -0.52 15.08 8.41
C ILE A 42 -1.29 16.38 8.22
N PHE A 43 -1.76 16.63 7.02
CA PHE A 43 -2.53 17.83 6.72
C PHE A 43 -3.67 17.55 5.74
N ILE A 44 -4.64 18.45 5.73
CA ILE A 44 -5.78 18.39 4.80
C ILE A 44 -5.48 19.36 3.66
N SER A 45 -5.46 18.83 2.42
CA SER A 45 -5.33 19.69 1.24
C SER A 45 -6.50 20.67 1.16
N PRO A 46 -6.26 21.98 1.12
CA PRO A 46 -7.33 22.96 0.96
C PRO A 46 -7.93 22.99 -0.44
N ILE A 47 -7.35 22.22 -1.38
CA ILE A 47 -7.83 22.15 -2.76
C ILE A 47 -9.08 21.26 -2.84
N ASP A 48 -9.05 20.11 -2.16
CA ASP A 48 -10.09 19.07 -2.31
C ASP A 48 -10.43 18.32 -1.01
N GLY A 49 -9.84 18.72 0.12
CA GLY A 49 -10.12 18.12 1.43
C GLY A 49 -9.45 16.75 1.67
N ARG A 50 -8.55 16.31 0.81
CA ARG A 50 -7.83 15.04 1.01
C ARG A 50 -6.78 15.15 2.09
N ILE A 51 -6.57 14.05 2.80
CA ILE A 51 -5.47 13.91 3.75
C ILE A 51 -4.18 13.63 2.98
N LEU A 52 -3.17 14.45 3.22
CA LEU A 52 -1.83 14.32 2.69
C LEU A 52 -0.81 14.19 3.83
N PHE A 53 0.35 13.70 3.49
CA PHE A 53 1.46 13.51 4.42
C PHE A 53 2.71 14.22 3.89
N ILE A 54 3.49 14.78 4.83
CA ILE A 54 4.89 15.16 4.60
C ILE A 54 5.71 14.37 5.59
N LEU A 55 6.56 13.50 5.10
CA LEU A 55 7.33 12.59 5.93
C LEU A 55 8.83 12.81 5.73
N PRO A 56 9.62 12.87 6.83
CA PRO A 56 11.05 13.04 6.73
C PRO A 56 11.71 11.73 6.28
N TRP A 57 12.74 11.85 5.44
CA TRP A 57 13.60 10.76 5.03
C TRP A 57 15.05 11.26 4.93
N GLY A 58 15.81 11.16 6.02
CA GLY A 58 17.13 11.76 6.11
C GLY A 58 17.07 13.28 5.94
N ASN A 59 17.78 13.79 4.93
CA ASN A 59 17.78 15.22 4.54
C ASN A 59 16.66 15.57 3.53
N LEU A 60 15.83 14.61 3.18
CA LEU A 60 14.73 14.78 2.24
C LEU A 60 13.38 14.72 2.96
N SER A 61 12.34 15.15 2.25
CA SER A 61 10.94 14.99 2.61
C SER A 61 10.16 14.48 1.42
N TYR A 62 9.30 13.50 1.63
CA TYR A 62 8.35 13.11 0.60
C TYR A 62 6.94 13.56 0.95
N ILE A 63 6.27 14.10 -0.05
CA ILE A 63 4.93 14.68 0.02
C ILE A 63 4.01 13.78 -0.77
N GLY A 64 2.91 13.37 -0.18
CA GLY A 64 1.94 12.51 -0.85
C GLY A 64 0.71 12.22 -0.01
N THR A 65 -0.25 11.65 -0.63
CA THR A 65 -0.23 11.05 -1.96
C THR A 65 -1.46 11.50 -2.75
N THR A 66 -1.35 11.51 -4.08
CA THR A 66 -2.54 11.65 -4.94
C THR A 66 -3.42 10.40 -4.84
N ASP A 67 -4.65 10.48 -5.29
CA ASP A 67 -5.60 9.35 -5.35
C ASP A 67 -6.50 9.54 -6.57
N THR A 68 -6.03 9.10 -7.72
CA THR A 68 -6.66 9.33 -9.01
C THR A 68 -7.08 8.01 -9.63
N ASP A 69 -8.32 7.91 -10.07
CA ASP A 69 -8.79 6.74 -10.81
C ASP A 69 -7.95 6.52 -12.07
N THR A 70 -7.55 5.28 -12.30
CA THR A 70 -6.78 4.94 -13.49
C THR A 70 -7.19 3.58 -14.04
N ARG A 71 -7.01 3.42 -15.35
CA ARG A 71 -7.10 2.14 -16.08
C ARG A 71 -5.77 1.75 -16.69
N GLU A 72 -4.72 2.52 -16.41
CA GLU A 72 -3.39 2.23 -16.91
C GLU A 72 -2.89 0.89 -16.33
N PRO A 73 -2.25 0.06 -17.14
CA PRO A 73 -1.52 -1.10 -16.63
C PRO A 73 -0.45 -0.66 -15.62
N PRO A 74 -0.21 -1.42 -14.53
CA PRO A 74 0.75 -1.04 -13.50
C PRO A 74 2.16 -0.74 -14.03
N GLU A 75 2.58 -1.46 -15.05
CA GLU A 75 3.88 -1.31 -15.70
C GLU A 75 4.04 -0.02 -16.52
N SER A 76 2.93 0.61 -16.89
CA SER A 76 2.91 1.86 -17.68
C SER A 76 2.51 3.08 -16.85
N ALA A 77 2.17 2.90 -15.58
CA ALA A 77 1.79 4.01 -14.73
C ALA A 77 2.94 5.01 -14.57
N THR A 78 2.67 6.28 -14.82
CA THR A 78 3.65 7.36 -14.76
C THR A 78 3.19 8.50 -13.89
N VAL A 79 4.15 9.30 -13.42
CA VAL A 79 3.89 10.56 -12.72
C VAL A 79 3.57 11.62 -13.78
N SER A 80 2.42 12.27 -13.65
CA SER A 80 2.06 13.38 -14.53
C SER A 80 2.45 14.73 -13.91
N GLU A 81 2.53 15.76 -14.74
CA GLU A 81 2.76 17.13 -14.27
C GLU A 81 1.65 17.60 -13.34
N GLU A 82 0.40 17.24 -13.61
CA GLU A 82 -0.75 17.57 -12.77
C GLU A 82 -0.62 16.97 -11.37
N ASP A 83 -0.13 15.73 -11.24
CA ASP A 83 0.13 15.10 -9.95
C ASP A 83 1.15 15.91 -9.14
N VAL A 84 2.26 16.29 -9.78
CA VAL A 84 3.34 17.08 -9.17
C VAL A 84 2.81 18.45 -8.71
N VAL A 85 2.17 19.19 -9.61
CA VAL A 85 1.62 20.52 -9.34
C VAL A 85 0.59 20.47 -8.22
N TYR A 86 -0.29 19.47 -8.20
CA TYR A 86 -1.27 19.28 -7.14
C TYR A 86 -0.62 19.12 -5.76
N LEU A 87 0.40 18.25 -5.66
CA LEU A 87 1.09 18.00 -4.40
C LEU A 87 1.85 19.23 -3.89
N LEU A 88 2.57 19.92 -4.79
CA LEU A 88 3.30 21.15 -4.44
C LEU A 88 2.35 22.28 -4.04
N ARG A 89 1.24 22.49 -4.75
CA ARG A 89 0.23 23.50 -4.40
C ARG A 89 -0.42 23.19 -3.06
N SER A 90 -0.74 21.92 -2.78
CA SER A 90 -1.30 21.51 -1.49
C SER A 90 -0.33 21.76 -0.34
N ALA A 91 0.95 21.42 -0.53
CA ALA A 91 1.99 21.68 0.45
C ALA A 91 2.21 23.19 0.67
N ASN A 92 2.32 23.99 -0.38
CA ASN A 92 2.51 25.43 -0.29
C ASN A 92 1.35 26.15 0.39
N ALA A 93 0.12 25.66 0.24
CA ALA A 93 -1.03 26.22 0.91
C ALA A 93 -0.97 26.06 2.44
N CYS A 94 -0.37 24.96 2.93
CA CYS A 94 -0.14 24.71 4.34
C CYS A 94 1.19 25.31 4.85
N PHE A 95 2.19 25.39 3.96
CA PHE A 95 3.55 25.87 4.25
C PHE A 95 3.93 26.99 3.27
N PRO A 96 3.32 28.18 3.34
CA PRO A 96 3.50 29.23 2.32
C PRO A 96 4.94 29.75 2.22
N ASN A 97 5.73 29.62 3.27
CA ASN A 97 7.14 30.01 3.28
C ASN A 97 8.03 29.01 2.51
N ALA A 98 7.56 27.78 2.29
CA ALA A 98 8.31 26.76 1.55
C ALA A 98 8.46 27.13 0.08
N ARG A 99 7.47 27.77 -0.55
CA ARG A 99 7.45 28.24 -1.94
C ARG A 99 8.00 27.17 -2.91
N LEU A 100 7.53 25.95 -2.75
CA LEU A 100 7.98 24.82 -3.56
C LEU A 100 7.56 25.00 -5.03
N GLY A 101 8.52 24.87 -5.92
CA GLY A 101 8.32 24.80 -7.37
C GLY A 101 8.70 23.44 -7.93
N VAL A 102 8.46 23.22 -9.22
CA VAL A 102 8.81 21.96 -9.90
C VAL A 102 10.31 21.71 -9.83
N ASP A 103 11.12 22.76 -9.88
CA ASP A 103 12.59 22.68 -9.81
C ASP A 103 13.10 22.20 -8.44
N ASP A 104 12.27 22.24 -7.40
CA ASP A 104 12.60 21.71 -6.07
C ASP A 104 12.39 20.20 -5.95
N VAL A 105 11.76 19.57 -6.95
CA VAL A 105 11.50 18.14 -6.96
C VAL A 105 12.77 17.36 -7.29
N ARG A 106 13.27 16.61 -6.33
CA ARG A 106 14.47 15.76 -6.47
C ARG A 106 14.15 14.40 -7.05
N ALA A 107 12.99 13.87 -6.74
CA ALA A 107 12.50 12.58 -7.24
C ALA A 107 10.98 12.50 -7.14
N SER A 108 10.40 11.55 -7.84
CA SER A 108 9.00 11.19 -7.72
C SER A 108 8.82 9.69 -7.94
N TRP A 109 7.75 9.15 -7.41
CA TRP A 109 7.34 7.78 -7.72
C TRP A 109 5.82 7.65 -7.77
N VAL A 110 5.37 6.60 -8.43
CA VAL A 110 3.97 6.26 -8.61
C VAL A 110 3.72 4.82 -8.21
N GLY A 111 2.55 4.56 -7.67
CA GLY A 111 2.06 3.21 -7.42
C GLY A 111 0.55 3.12 -7.64
N LEU A 112 0.07 1.91 -7.96
CA LEU A 112 -1.36 1.64 -8.07
C LEU A 112 -1.88 0.96 -6.80
N ARG A 113 -2.97 1.47 -6.25
CA ARG A 113 -3.68 0.82 -5.14
C ARG A 113 -4.71 -0.15 -5.72
N PRO A 114 -4.68 -1.42 -5.33
CA PRO A 114 -5.63 -2.42 -5.79
C PRO A 114 -6.94 -2.32 -4.99
N LEU A 115 -7.70 -1.24 -5.18
CA LEU A 115 -8.98 -1.06 -4.50
C LEU A 115 -10.05 -1.97 -5.10
N LEU A 116 -10.95 -2.48 -4.25
CA LEU A 116 -12.09 -3.25 -4.71
C LEU A 116 -13.01 -2.38 -5.58
N ALA A 117 -13.56 -2.99 -6.62
CA ALA A 117 -14.53 -2.38 -7.49
C ALA A 117 -15.85 -2.16 -6.73
N ALA A 118 -15.98 -0.99 -6.13
CA ALA A 118 -17.20 -0.52 -5.49
C ALA A 118 -17.51 0.86 -6.06
N GLY A 119 -18.74 1.13 -6.42
CA GLY A 119 -19.13 2.42 -7.00
C GLY A 119 -18.74 3.61 -6.11
N GLY A 120 -18.56 4.77 -6.72
CA GLY A 120 -18.24 6.02 -6.03
C GLY A 120 -16.80 6.51 -6.24
N PRO A 121 -16.47 7.72 -5.70
CA PRO A 121 -15.17 8.33 -5.89
C PRO A 121 -14.06 7.54 -5.19
N ALA A 122 -12.86 7.52 -5.78
CA ALA A 122 -11.67 6.82 -5.30
C ALA A 122 -11.40 7.02 -3.80
N SER A 123 -11.51 8.25 -3.32
CA SER A 123 -11.24 8.62 -1.93
C SER A 123 -12.20 8.00 -0.89
N ARG A 124 -13.33 7.46 -1.33
CA ARG A 124 -14.35 6.83 -0.48
C ARG A 124 -14.43 5.31 -0.63
N ARG A 125 -13.67 4.72 -1.57
CA ARG A 125 -13.66 3.26 -1.74
C ARG A 125 -13.05 2.57 -0.54
N SER A 126 -13.64 1.41 -0.20
CA SER A 126 -13.12 0.58 0.87
C SER A 126 -11.69 0.13 0.57
N ARG A 127 -10.85 0.15 1.61
CA ARG A 127 -9.50 -0.43 1.60
C ARG A 127 -9.48 -1.77 2.34
N GLU A 128 -10.63 -2.37 2.55
CA GLU A 128 -10.77 -3.72 3.06
C GLU A 128 -10.40 -4.72 1.97
N HIS A 129 -10.08 -5.92 2.37
CA HIS A 129 -9.87 -7.03 1.44
C HIS A 129 -11.16 -7.81 1.24
N ALA A 130 -11.22 -8.55 0.14
CA ALA A 130 -12.26 -9.53 -0.14
C ALA A 130 -11.61 -10.88 -0.44
N ILE A 131 -12.26 -11.94 0.04
CA ILE A 131 -11.91 -13.32 -0.29
C ILE A 131 -13.08 -13.90 -1.06
N VAL A 132 -12.88 -14.11 -2.34
CA VAL A 132 -13.91 -14.59 -3.29
C VAL A 132 -13.55 -15.97 -3.78
N GLN A 133 -14.54 -16.86 -3.89
CA GLN A 133 -14.35 -18.18 -4.46
C GLN A 133 -15.03 -18.25 -5.82
N GLY A 134 -14.25 -18.63 -6.83
CA GLY A 134 -14.75 -18.86 -8.17
C GLY A 134 -15.49 -20.20 -8.31
N PRO A 135 -16.22 -20.41 -9.42
CA PRO A 135 -17.01 -21.61 -9.67
C PRO A 135 -16.15 -22.90 -9.76
N GLY A 136 -14.90 -22.80 -10.22
CA GLY A 136 -13.93 -23.90 -10.23
C GLY A 136 -13.27 -24.19 -8.89
N GLY A 137 -13.55 -23.37 -7.86
CA GLY A 137 -13.00 -23.52 -6.51
C GLY A 137 -11.75 -22.67 -6.25
N MET A 138 -11.32 -21.84 -7.18
CA MET A 138 -10.21 -20.91 -6.99
C MET A 138 -10.58 -19.88 -5.91
N ILE A 139 -9.65 -19.66 -4.97
CA ILE A 139 -9.78 -18.64 -3.93
C ILE A 139 -8.96 -17.44 -4.33
N THR A 140 -9.63 -16.30 -4.54
CA THR A 140 -9.02 -15.03 -4.89
C THR A 140 -9.04 -14.09 -3.70
N VAL A 141 -7.88 -13.53 -3.32
CA VAL A 141 -7.75 -12.47 -2.30
C VAL A 141 -7.47 -11.15 -3.02
N ALA A 142 -8.30 -10.16 -2.82
CA ALA A 142 -8.20 -8.87 -3.49
C ALA A 142 -8.36 -7.70 -2.51
N GLY A 143 -7.73 -6.56 -2.81
CA GLY A 143 -7.77 -5.37 -1.95
C GLY A 143 -6.90 -5.49 -0.71
N GLY A 144 -7.31 -4.81 0.37
CA GLY A 144 -6.60 -4.82 1.66
C GLY A 144 -5.44 -3.84 1.74
N LYS A 145 -4.66 -3.98 2.80
CA LYS A 145 -3.48 -3.14 3.10
C LYS A 145 -2.28 -4.03 3.43
N LEU A 146 -1.09 -3.54 3.14
CA LEU A 146 0.14 -4.23 3.55
C LEU A 146 0.19 -4.46 5.07
N THR A 147 -0.31 -3.53 5.87
CA THR A 147 -0.33 -3.65 7.33
C THR A 147 -1.30 -4.70 7.87
N THR A 148 -2.24 -5.18 7.06
CA THR A 148 -3.21 -6.23 7.44
C THR A 148 -2.90 -7.58 6.78
N TYR A 149 -1.71 -7.75 6.20
CA TYR A 149 -1.33 -8.93 5.42
C TYR A 149 -1.49 -10.25 6.20
N ARG A 150 -1.10 -10.26 7.49
CA ARG A 150 -1.19 -11.45 8.32
C ARG A 150 -2.65 -11.89 8.53
N TYR A 151 -3.52 -10.92 8.84
CA TYR A 151 -4.94 -11.18 9.01
C TYR A 151 -5.58 -11.67 7.70
N MET A 152 -5.26 -11.03 6.59
CA MET A 152 -5.70 -11.45 5.25
C MET A 152 -5.25 -12.88 4.94
N ALA A 153 -4.00 -13.21 5.25
CA ALA A 153 -3.45 -14.54 5.04
C ALA A 153 -4.17 -15.60 5.90
N SER A 154 -4.44 -15.31 7.19
CA SER A 154 -5.14 -16.24 8.06
C SER A 154 -6.56 -16.53 7.55
N GLU A 155 -7.31 -15.52 7.15
CA GLU A 155 -8.66 -15.72 6.59
C GLU A 155 -8.63 -16.50 5.27
N ALA A 156 -7.65 -16.24 4.39
CA ALA A 156 -7.49 -16.97 3.13
C ALA A 156 -7.18 -18.46 3.38
N VAL A 157 -6.27 -18.75 4.32
CA VAL A 157 -5.93 -20.13 4.70
C VAL A 157 -7.12 -20.83 5.34
N ASP A 158 -7.84 -20.17 6.24
CA ASP A 158 -9.04 -20.73 6.87
C ASP A 158 -10.13 -21.05 5.83
N ARG A 159 -10.26 -20.21 4.82
CA ARG A 159 -11.18 -20.49 3.69
C ARG A 159 -10.72 -21.72 2.90
N ALA A 160 -9.45 -21.79 2.55
CA ALA A 160 -8.88 -22.92 1.83
C ALA A 160 -9.02 -24.23 2.63
N MET A 161 -8.75 -24.20 3.93
CA MET A 161 -8.88 -25.37 4.80
C MET A 161 -10.33 -25.83 4.94
N ARG A 162 -11.31 -24.92 4.97
CA ARG A 162 -12.74 -25.29 4.95
C ARG A 162 -13.11 -26.01 3.66
N GLU A 163 -12.65 -25.51 2.51
CA GLU A 163 -12.92 -26.14 1.22
C GLU A 163 -12.29 -27.53 1.10
N LEU A 164 -11.03 -27.68 1.51
CA LEU A 164 -10.33 -28.97 1.50
C LEU A 164 -11.00 -30.00 2.41
N ARG A 165 -11.52 -29.57 3.56
CA ARG A 165 -12.30 -30.46 4.45
C ARG A 165 -13.58 -30.92 3.78
N PHE A 166 -14.29 -30.04 3.14
CA PHE A 166 -15.54 -30.35 2.48
C PHE A 166 -15.31 -31.29 1.29
N ARG A 167 -14.27 -31.06 0.49
CA ARG A 167 -13.97 -31.85 -0.70
C ARG A 167 -13.31 -33.19 -0.41
N ASP A 168 -12.33 -33.20 0.48
CA ASP A 168 -11.42 -34.33 0.67
C ASP A 168 -11.59 -35.01 2.01
N GLY A 169 -12.56 -34.59 2.85
CA GLY A 169 -12.79 -35.15 4.16
C GLY A 169 -11.65 -34.97 5.15
N ARG A 170 -10.77 -34.00 4.93
CA ARG A 170 -9.61 -33.76 5.80
C ARG A 170 -10.02 -33.39 7.21
N PRO A 171 -9.24 -33.77 8.25
CA PRO A 171 -9.53 -33.43 9.62
C PRO A 171 -9.47 -31.90 9.82
N ARG A 172 -10.07 -31.42 10.92
CA ARG A 172 -9.96 -30.00 11.30
C ARG A 172 -8.50 -29.68 11.56
N SER A 173 -7.94 -28.67 10.85
CA SER A 173 -6.65 -28.12 11.21
C SER A 173 -6.74 -27.36 12.53
N ALA A 174 -5.61 -27.19 13.21
CA ALA A 174 -5.49 -26.23 14.29
C ALA A 174 -5.79 -24.81 13.77
N GLU A 175 -6.27 -23.95 14.63
CA GLU A 175 -6.41 -22.52 14.33
C GLU A 175 -5.05 -21.91 14.01
N ALA A 176 -5.03 -20.88 13.15
CA ALA A 176 -3.82 -20.15 12.86
C ALA A 176 -3.32 -19.45 14.14
N ARG A 177 -2.02 -19.58 14.42
CA ARG A 177 -1.36 -18.96 15.58
C ARG A 177 -0.34 -17.91 15.18
N THR A 178 -0.49 -17.37 13.98
CA THR A 178 0.44 -16.38 13.41
C THR A 178 0.39 -15.03 14.12
N ASP A 179 -0.54 -14.80 15.02
CA ASP A 179 -0.62 -13.65 15.91
C ASP A 179 0.16 -13.86 17.22
N GLU A 180 0.44 -15.11 17.58
CA GLU A 180 1.19 -15.48 18.77
C GLU A 180 2.65 -15.85 18.43
N GLU A 181 2.88 -16.38 17.23
CA GLU A 181 4.20 -16.85 16.81
C GLU A 181 5.00 -15.69 16.17
N PRO A 182 6.22 -15.42 16.65
CA PRO A 182 7.06 -14.39 16.06
C PRO A 182 7.46 -14.76 14.62
N LEU A 183 7.65 -13.74 13.80
CA LEU A 183 8.29 -13.94 12.50
C LEU A 183 9.73 -14.43 12.67
N PRO A 184 10.31 -15.17 11.70
CA PRO A 184 11.70 -15.59 11.74
C PRO A 184 12.64 -14.40 12.05
N GLY A 185 13.43 -14.55 13.12
CA GLY A 185 14.27 -13.48 13.68
C GLY A 185 13.58 -12.61 14.73
N GLY A 186 12.26 -12.70 14.89
CA GLY A 186 11.51 -11.98 15.92
C GLY A 186 11.63 -12.61 17.31
N GLU A 187 12.19 -13.81 17.42
CA GLU A 187 12.50 -14.51 18.68
C GLU A 187 13.67 -13.89 19.44
N ALA A 188 14.39 -12.97 18.81
CA ALA A 188 15.56 -12.34 19.41
C ALA A 188 15.15 -11.51 20.63
N ALA A 189 15.48 -12.03 21.83
CA ALA A 189 15.19 -11.38 23.10
C ALA A 189 16.08 -10.15 23.36
N ASP A 190 17.22 -10.06 22.69
CA ASP A 190 18.22 -9.01 22.91
C ASP A 190 18.61 -8.32 21.59
N LEU A 191 17.90 -7.25 21.29
CA LEU A 191 18.20 -6.39 20.14
C LEU A 191 19.53 -5.64 20.27
N ALA A 192 20.04 -5.44 21.51
CA ALA A 192 21.29 -4.74 21.74
C ALA A 192 22.48 -5.52 21.15
N THR A 193 22.53 -6.83 21.37
CA THR A 193 23.55 -7.71 20.78
C THR A 193 23.55 -7.67 19.25
N PHE A 194 22.36 -7.64 18.63
CA PHE A 194 22.28 -7.51 17.18
C PHE A 194 22.77 -6.16 16.67
N ARG A 195 22.48 -5.09 17.40
CA ARG A 195 22.97 -3.75 17.10
C ARG A 195 24.50 -3.67 17.18
N GLU A 196 25.09 -4.19 18.26
CA GLU A 196 26.55 -4.23 18.44
C GLU A 196 27.20 -5.01 17.29
N ARG A 197 26.67 -6.18 16.96
CA ARG A 197 27.17 -6.98 15.84
C ARG A 197 27.01 -6.30 14.49
N GLY A 198 25.92 -5.54 14.31
CA GLY A 198 25.71 -4.71 13.12
C GLY A 198 26.80 -3.64 12.97
N LEU A 199 27.14 -2.94 14.05
CA LEU A 199 28.21 -1.96 14.08
C LEU A 199 29.59 -2.56 13.78
N GLU A 200 29.87 -3.76 14.31
CA GLU A 200 31.12 -4.49 14.04
C GLU A 200 31.31 -4.82 12.56
N ILE A 201 30.24 -5.09 11.83
CA ILE A 201 30.28 -5.36 10.37
C ILE A 201 30.06 -4.11 9.52
N GLY A 202 30.08 -2.92 10.11
CA GLY A 202 30.06 -1.64 9.42
C GLY A 202 28.67 -1.11 9.07
N MET A 203 27.60 -1.57 9.74
CA MET A 203 26.27 -0.97 9.60
C MET A 203 26.19 0.38 10.30
N SER A 204 25.42 1.32 9.75
CA SER A 204 25.14 2.60 10.38
C SER A 204 24.36 2.42 11.70
N PRO A 205 24.63 3.21 12.74
CA PRO A 205 23.88 3.16 14.00
C PRO A 205 22.44 3.71 13.90
N GLU A 206 22.03 4.25 12.75
CA GLU A 206 20.69 4.83 12.52
C GLU A 206 19.65 3.78 12.11
#